data_7a04b409791548e2d9ff94718bada4a8
#
_entry.id   7a04b409791548e2d9ff94718bada4a8
#
_cell.length_a   1.000
_cell.length_b   1.000
_cell.length_c   1.000
_cell.angle_alpha   90.00
_cell.angle_beta   90.00
_cell.angle_gamma   90.00
#
_symmetry.space_group_name_H-M   'P 1'
#
loop_
_entity.id
_entity.type
_entity.pdbx_description
1 polymer ?
#
loop_
_entity_poly.entity_id
_entity_poly.type
_entity_poly.pdbx_seq_one_letter_code
_entity_poly.pdbx_strand_id
1 'polypeptide(L)'
;MVNIQPTSTQDNWKNYAIIGGTSLGAGAIYGTARYKFGDDACCWKDKGSSLRDSFERSLEEALTRVKDKKTLEVVERQKNIEAGIDKLSSTSELKDYITKNLKYLKENKLICEIIDDCATEKDLNKMKDGVKVCHKMFGEYAQHFKDVASSCWDKTTKTFVNKDNKLPKETFAAISAAAKSERIIESVKWGTGTAMLGGAVAGIMLCLVNKFSDKT
;
A
#
# COMPACT_ATOMS: atom_id res chain seq x y z
N MET A 1 22.76 -23.32 48.51
CA MET A 1 23.45 -22.98 47.24
C MET A 1 22.82 -23.77 46.14
N VAL A 2 22.07 -23.13 45.25
CA VAL A 2 21.42 -23.79 44.10
C VAL A 2 22.51 -23.95 43.04
N ASN A 3 22.88 -25.19 42.76
CA ASN A 3 23.88 -25.51 41.73
C ASN A 3 23.20 -25.41 40.37
N ILE A 4 23.27 -24.25 39.70
CA ILE A 4 22.80 -24.05 38.33
C ILE A 4 23.85 -24.72 37.43
N GLN A 5 23.63 -25.97 37.06
CA GLN A 5 24.40 -26.59 35.98
C GLN A 5 24.09 -25.85 34.68
N PRO A 6 25.14 -25.43 33.92
CA PRO A 6 24.88 -24.84 32.60
C PRO A 6 24.36 -25.94 31.69
N THR A 7 23.12 -25.78 31.21
CA THR A 7 22.55 -26.57 30.11
C THR A 7 23.55 -26.56 28.95
N SER A 8 23.90 -27.73 28.44
CA SER A 8 24.95 -27.88 27.43
C SER A 8 24.58 -27.04 26.20
N THR A 9 25.56 -26.38 25.61
CA THR A 9 25.42 -25.60 24.36
C THR A 9 24.79 -26.40 23.23
N GLN A 10 24.85 -27.72 23.29
CA GLN A 10 24.31 -28.65 22.30
C GLN A 10 22.77 -28.80 22.38
N ASP A 11 22.18 -28.68 23.58
CA ASP A 11 20.71 -28.72 23.71
C ASP A 11 20.07 -27.40 23.33
N ASN A 12 20.75 -26.30 23.56
CA ASN A 12 20.25 -24.98 23.12
C ASN A 12 20.15 -24.87 21.59
N TRP A 13 21.14 -25.41 20.87
CA TRP A 13 21.10 -25.39 19.39
C TRP A 13 19.95 -26.18 18.81
N LYS A 14 19.61 -27.35 19.38
CA LYS A 14 18.43 -28.13 18.97
C LYS A 14 17.12 -27.35 19.17
N ASN A 15 16.99 -26.68 20.31
CA ASN A 15 15.84 -25.85 20.62
C ASN A 15 15.70 -24.68 19.63
N TYR A 16 16.79 -24.02 19.30
CA TYR A 16 16.80 -22.95 18.28
C TYR A 16 16.48 -23.48 16.88
N ALA A 17 16.94 -24.67 16.53
CA ALA A 17 16.64 -25.31 15.26
C ALA A 17 15.16 -25.69 15.14
N ILE A 18 14.53 -26.16 16.22
CA ILE A 18 13.09 -26.48 16.25
C ILE A 18 12.26 -25.18 16.13
N ILE A 19 12.59 -24.15 16.93
CA ILE A 19 11.88 -22.87 16.87
C ILE A 19 12.02 -22.26 15.48
N GLY A 20 13.24 -22.20 14.95
CA GLY A 20 13.50 -21.64 13.63
C GLY A 20 12.83 -22.41 12.50
N GLY A 21 12.90 -23.75 12.54
CA GLY A 21 12.30 -24.62 11.53
C GLY A 21 10.79 -24.55 11.50
N THR A 22 10.13 -24.59 12.67
CA THR A 22 8.67 -24.46 12.75
C THR A 22 8.17 -23.09 12.34
N SER A 23 8.88 -22.04 12.74
CA SER A 23 8.56 -20.66 12.37
C SER A 23 8.63 -20.42 10.87
N LEU A 24 9.76 -20.80 10.26
CA LEU A 24 9.97 -20.63 8.81
C LEU A 24 9.00 -21.51 8.01
N GLY A 25 8.75 -22.75 8.46
CA GLY A 25 7.80 -23.66 7.83
C GLY A 25 6.39 -23.09 7.84
N ALA A 26 5.90 -22.64 8.97
CA ALA A 26 4.57 -22.04 9.11
C ALA A 26 4.44 -20.77 8.25
N GLY A 27 5.45 -19.90 8.28
CA GLY A 27 5.47 -18.69 7.48
C GLY A 27 5.48 -18.97 5.97
N ALA A 28 6.27 -19.93 5.52
CA ALA A 28 6.32 -20.33 4.11
C ALA A 28 5.00 -20.95 3.63
N ILE A 29 4.38 -21.83 4.43
CA ILE A 29 3.09 -22.45 4.09
C ILE A 29 2.01 -21.37 3.99
N TYR A 30 1.89 -20.51 5.00
CA TYR A 30 0.86 -19.50 5.04
C TYR A 30 1.06 -18.42 3.95
N GLY A 31 2.28 -17.95 3.74
CA GLY A 31 2.60 -17.01 2.66
C GLY A 31 2.30 -17.59 1.28
N THR A 32 2.64 -18.87 1.05
CA THR A 32 2.32 -19.56 -0.21
C THR A 32 0.82 -19.76 -0.40
N ALA A 33 0.10 -20.15 0.65
CA ALA A 33 -1.35 -20.28 0.61
C ALA A 33 -2.01 -18.92 0.30
N ARG A 34 -1.56 -17.86 0.96
CA ARG A 34 -2.06 -16.50 0.71
C ARG A 34 -1.80 -16.04 -0.72
N TYR A 35 -0.63 -16.32 -1.27
CA TYR A 35 -0.31 -16.02 -2.67
C TYR A 35 -1.20 -16.78 -3.66
N LYS A 36 -1.43 -18.08 -3.42
CA LYS A 36 -2.20 -18.92 -4.35
C LYS A 36 -3.71 -18.71 -4.26
N PHE A 37 -4.23 -18.51 -3.04
CA PHE A 37 -5.66 -18.49 -2.77
C PHE A 37 -6.17 -17.13 -2.29
N GLY A 38 -5.28 -16.14 -2.16
CA GLY A 38 -5.66 -14.78 -1.78
C GLY A 38 -6.38 -14.07 -2.93
N ASP A 39 -7.42 -13.32 -2.57
CA ASP A 39 -8.15 -12.48 -3.51
C ASP A 39 -7.36 -11.21 -3.83
N ASP A 40 -7.52 -10.66 -5.03
CA ASP A 40 -7.06 -9.30 -5.37
C ASP A 40 -7.86 -8.23 -4.63
N ALA A 41 -8.95 -8.63 -3.95
CA ALA A 41 -9.87 -7.75 -3.22
C ALA A 41 -9.21 -6.99 -2.06
N CYS A 42 -8.27 -7.63 -1.35
CA CYS A 42 -7.54 -6.98 -0.27
C CYS A 42 -6.69 -5.81 -0.77
N CYS A 43 -6.23 -5.86 -2.01
CA CYS A 43 -5.46 -4.80 -2.64
C CYS A 43 -6.32 -3.62 -3.11
N TRP A 44 -7.59 -3.88 -3.46
CA TRP A 44 -8.42 -2.87 -4.11
C TRP A 44 -9.57 -2.33 -3.27
N LYS A 45 -10.22 -3.17 -2.47
CA LYS A 45 -11.49 -2.82 -1.82
C LYS A 45 -11.40 -2.62 -0.31
N ASP A 46 -10.29 -2.95 0.31
CA ASP A 46 -10.14 -2.81 1.75
C ASP A 46 -9.97 -1.33 2.12
N LYS A 47 -11.02 -0.77 2.71
CA LYS A 47 -11.04 0.64 3.09
C LYS A 47 -10.04 0.91 4.21
N GLY A 48 -9.04 1.73 3.93
CA GLY A 48 -8.11 2.22 4.95
C GLY A 48 -6.90 1.32 5.22
N SER A 49 -6.62 0.31 4.36
CA SER A 49 -5.41 -0.48 4.49
C SER A 49 -4.21 0.21 3.80
N SER A 50 -3.05 0.11 4.42
CA SER A 50 -1.77 0.55 3.81
C SER A 50 -1.45 -0.19 2.49
N LEU A 51 -2.05 -1.36 2.28
CA LEU A 51 -1.94 -2.17 1.06
C LEU A 51 -2.68 -1.55 -0.11
N ARG A 52 -3.84 -0.92 0.15
CA ARG A 52 -4.56 -0.18 -0.89
C ARG A 52 -3.72 0.97 -1.43
N ASP A 53 -3.09 1.73 -0.55
CA ASP A 53 -2.25 2.87 -0.93
C ASP A 53 -1.01 2.41 -1.72
N SER A 54 -0.45 1.25 -1.35
CA SER A 54 0.63 0.61 -2.09
C SER A 54 0.18 0.17 -3.47
N PHE A 55 -0.98 -0.47 -3.57
CA PHE A 55 -1.55 -0.89 -4.85
C PHE A 55 -1.86 0.31 -5.76
N GLU A 56 -2.49 1.37 -5.23
CA GLU A 56 -2.78 2.58 -6.00
C GLU A 56 -1.49 3.21 -6.55
N ARG A 57 -0.39 3.22 -5.78
CA ARG A 57 0.92 3.68 -6.25
C ARG A 57 1.52 2.77 -7.32
N SER A 58 1.53 1.47 -7.10
CA SER A 58 2.03 0.49 -8.08
C SER A 58 1.24 0.55 -9.39
N LEU A 59 -0.08 0.77 -9.30
CA LEU A 59 -0.96 0.94 -10.44
C LEU A 59 -0.65 2.25 -11.18
N GLU A 60 -0.50 3.35 -10.46
CA GLU A 60 -0.11 4.65 -11.02
C GLU A 60 1.21 4.53 -11.80
N GLU A 61 2.26 3.97 -11.17
CA GLU A 61 3.55 3.76 -11.83
C GLU A 61 3.44 2.87 -13.07
N ALA A 62 2.66 1.80 -13.00
CA ALA A 62 2.47 0.89 -14.11
C ALA A 62 1.74 1.56 -15.28
N LEU A 63 0.68 2.31 -15.00
CA LEU A 63 -0.13 2.96 -16.03
C LEU A 63 0.56 4.18 -16.65
N THR A 64 1.42 4.89 -15.92
CA THR A 64 2.22 5.98 -16.50
C THR A 64 3.26 5.51 -17.52
N ARG A 65 3.62 4.21 -17.50
CA ARG A 65 4.52 3.60 -18.49
C ARG A 65 3.79 3.15 -19.77
N VAL A 66 2.47 3.09 -19.72
CA VAL A 66 1.63 2.69 -20.87
C VAL A 66 1.44 3.87 -21.81
N LYS A 67 1.55 3.66 -23.11
CA LYS A 67 1.31 4.69 -24.14
C LYS A 67 -0.18 4.83 -24.48
N ASP A 68 -1.04 4.73 -23.50
CA ASP A 68 -2.46 4.99 -23.68
C ASP A 68 -2.74 6.49 -23.76
N LYS A 69 -3.38 6.91 -24.86
CA LYS A 69 -3.62 8.34 -25.17
C LYS A 69 -4.35 9.06 -24.02
N LYS A 70 -5.39 8.43 -23.45
CA LYS A 70 -6.18 9.03 -22.38
C LYS A 70 -5.38 9.20 -21.10
N THR A 71 -4.58 8.18 -20.77
CA THR A 71 -3.68 8.25 -19.60
C THR A 71 -2.63 9.36 -19.79
N LEU A 72 -2.04 9.48 -20.98
CA LEU A 72 -1.08 10.53 -21.26
C LEU A 72 -1.68 11.93 -21.16
N GLU A 73 -2.89 12.14 -21.69
CA GLU A 73 -3.62 13.41 -21.59
C GLU A 73 -3.91 13.78 -20.13
N VAL A 74 -4.29 12.81 -19.27
CA VAL A 74 -4.56 13.05 -17.85
C VAL A 74 -3.26 13.40 -17.11
N VAL A 75 -2.17 12.68 -17.38
CA VAL A 75 -0.84 12.97 -16.80
C VAL A 75 -0.35 14.35 -17.22
N GLU A 76 -0.53 14.74 -18.48
CA GLU A 76 -0.15 16.05 -18.98
C GLU A 76 -0.96 17.17 -18.32
N ARG A 77 -2.28 16.99 -18.18
CA ARG A 77 -3.12 17.96 -17.45
C ARG A 77 -2.68 18.13 -16.00
N GLN A 78 -2.36 17.02 -15.32
CA GLN A 78 -1.83 17.07 -13.95
C GLN A 78 -0.57 17.92 -13.88
N LYS A 79 0.41 17.67 -14.75
CA LYS A 79 1.66 18.43 -14.83
C LYS A 79 1.42 19.91 -15.11
N ASN A 80 0.49 20.23 -15.98
CA ASN A 80 0.16 21.61 -16.32
C ASN A 80 -0.46 22.38 -15.15
N ILE A 81 -1.30 21.71 -14.34
CA ILE A 81 -1.86 22.31 -13.13
C ILE A 81 -0.77 22.51 -12.06
N GLU A 82 0.10 21.53 -11.84
CA GLU A 82 1.22 21.64 -10.91
C GLU A 82 2.16 22.80 -11.33
N ALA A 83 2.50 22.88 -12.61
CA ALA A 83 3.30 23.98 -13.13
C ALA A 83 2.60 25.35 -13.03
N GLY A 84 1.26 25.37 -13.10
CA GLY A 84 0.46 26.57 -12.85
C GLY A 84 0.56 27.03 -11.41
N ILE A 85 0.46 26.09 -10.45
CA ILE A 85 0.61 26.37 -9.02
C ILE A 85 2.02 26.88 -8.71
N ASP A 86 3.06 26.29 -9.32
CA ASP A 86 4.45 26.68 -9.07
C ASP A 86 4.75 28.13 -9.47
N LYS A 87 4.09 28.66 -10.49
CA LYS A 87 4.27 30.03 -10.97
C LYS A 87 3.66 31.11 -10.07
N LEU A 88 2.81 30.75 -9.14
CA LEU A 88 2.15 31.71 -8.25
C LEU A 88 3.15 32.32 -7.28
N SER A 89 3.05 33.60 -7.02
CA SER A 89 4.02 34.37 -6.22
C SER A 89 3.46 34.83 -4.88
N SER A 90 2.17 34.68 -4.63
CA SER A 90 1.50 35.08 -3.39
C SER A 90 0.43 34.09 -2.96
N THR A 91 0.09 34.14 -1.67
CA THR A 91 -1.01 33.35 -1.08
C THR A 91 -2.37 33.78 -1.63
N SER A 92 -2.54 35.04 -1.98
CA SER A 92 -3.76 35.56 -2.62
C SER A 92 -3.95 34.94 -4.00
N GLU A 93 -2.88 34.89 -4.82
CA GLU A 93 -2.91 34.22 -6.12
C GLU A 93 -3.22 32.73 -6.00
N LEU A 94 -2.65 32.06 -4.98
CA LEU A 94 -2.93 30.65 -4.72
C LEU A 94 -4.39 30.42 -4.37
N LYS A 95 -4.98 31.25 -3.50
CA LYS A 95 -6.40 31.20 -3.14
C LYS A 95 -7.29 31.40 -4.36
N ASP A 96 -6.98 32.39 -5.18
CA ASP A 96 -7.74 32.67 -6.41
C ASP A 96 -7.62 31.52 -7.40
N TYR A 97 -6.43 30.92 -7.54
CA TYR A 97 -6.20 29.79 -8.41
C TYR A 97 -7.04 28.58 -7.98
N ILE A 98 -7.02 28.25 -6.69
CA ILE A 98 -7.84 27.15 -6.12
C ILE A 98 -9.32 27.41 -6.42
N THR A 99 -9.80 28.62 -6.14
CA THR A 99 -11.21 28.99 -6.30
C THR A 99 -11.68 28.94 -7.75
N LYS A 100 -10.81 29.29 -8.69
CA LYS A 100 -11.16 29.33 -10.13
C LYS A 100 -10.97 27.97 -10.81
N ASN A 101 -9.83 27.31 -10.55
CA ASN A 101 -9.39 26.14 -11.32
C ASN A 101 -9.62 24.82 -10.62
N LEU A 102 -9.69 24.79 -9.28
CA LEU A 102 -9.81 23.57 -8.47
C LEU A 102 -11.14 23.53 -7.69
N LYS A 103 -12.23 23.95 -8.34
CA LYS A 103 -13.56 24.06 -7.69
C LYS A 103 -14.04 22.78 -7.00
N TYR A 104 -13.69 21.62 -7.55
CA TYR A 104 -14.02 20.32 -6.99
C TYR A 104 -13.34 20.03 -5.64
N LEU A 105 -12.30 20.77 -5.29
CA LEU A 105 -11.64 20.67 -3.99
C LEU A 105 -12.24 21.58 -2.91
N LYS A 106 -13.22 22.43 -3.23
CA LYS A 106 -13.83 23.39 -2.29
C LYS A 106 -14.40 22.77 -1.03
N GLU A 107 -14.92 21.54 -1.14
CA GLU A 107 -15.48 20.80 0.01
C GLU A 107 -14.47 19.93 0.72
N ASN A 108 -13.24 19.91 0.23
CA ASN A 108 -12.17 19.14 0.87
C ASN A 108 -11.64 19.89 2.09
N LYS A 109 -11.71 19.25 3.27
CA LYS A 109 -11.30 19.86 4.54
C LYS A 109 -9.88 20.40 4.53
N LEU A 110 -8.92 19.67 3.95
CA LEU A 110 -7.53 20.11 3.86
C LEU A 110 -7.38 21.37 2.98
N ILE A 111 -8.16 21.47 1.91
CA ILE A 111 -8.14 22.66 1.05
C ILE A 111 -8.79 23.85 1.76
N CYS A 112 -9.87 23.63 2.52
CA CYS A 112 -10.46 24.68 3.33
C CYS A 112 -9.44 25.21 4.36
N GLU A 113 -8.76 24.32 5.07
CA GLU A 113 -7.68 24.70 6.01
C GLU A 113 -6.58 25.48 5.29
N ILE A 114 -6.11 25.04 4.13
CA ILE A 114 -5.10 25.76 3.34
C ILE A 114 -5.61 27.15 2.92
N ILE A 115 -6.87 27.27 2.51
CA ILE A 115 -7.47 28.56 2.11
C ILE A 115 -7.57 29.51 3.31
N ASP A 116 -7.93 28.99 4.48
CA ASP A 116 -8.04 29.78 5.71
C ASP A 116 -6.65 30.21 6.20
N ASP A 117 -5.66 29.33 6.10
CA ASP A 117 -4.26 29.59 6.44
C ASP A 117 -3.59 30.57 5.48
N CYS A 118 -4.11 30.74 4.24
CA CYS A 118 -3.59 31.73 3.28
C CYS A 118 -3.54 33.16 3.83
N ALA A 119 -4.29 33.46 4.89
CA ALA A 119 -4.27 34.77 5.54
C ALA A 119 -3.14 34.92 6.57
N THR A 120 -2.64 33.82 7.12
CA THR A 120 -1.72 33.78 8.27
C THR A 120 -0.41 33.05 8.01
N GLU A 121 -0.40 32.09 7.08
CA GLU A 121 0.77 31.27 6.76
C GLU A 121 1.80 32.07 5.94
N LYS A 122 3.04 32.05 6.38
CA LYS A 122 4.16 32.72 5.73
C LYS A 122 4.87 31.85 4.69
N ASP A 123 4.65 30.56 4.72
CA ASP A 123 5.31 29.59 3.83
C ASP A 123 4.44 29.22 2.63
N LEU A 124 4.48 30.08 1.61
CA LEU A 124 3.79 29.86 0.34
C LEU A 124 4.17 28.53 -0.31
N ASN A 125 5.42 28.08 -0.19
CA ASN A 125 5.85 26.83 -0.83
C ASN A 125 5.19 25.62 -0.18
N LYS A 126 5.11 25.58 1.13
CA LYS A 126 4.41 24.52 1.87
C LYS A 126 2.93 24.45 1.49
N MET A 127 2.29 25.60 1.31
CA MET A 127 0.90 25.64 0.88
C MET A 127 0.72 25.16 -0.57
N LYS A 128 1.61 25.56 -1.49
CA LYS A 128 1.61 25.05 -2.86
C LYS A 128 1.74 23.53 -2.91
N ASP A 129 2.65 22.97 -2.12
CA ASP A 129 2.85 21.52 -2.03
C ASP A 129 1.62 20.81 -1.48
N GLY A 130 0.99 21.37 -0.46
CA GLY A 130 -0.27 20.87 0.07
C GLY A 130 -1.38 20.82 -0.99
N VAL A 131 -1.53 21.90 -1.77
CA VAL A 131 -2.52 21.97 -2.86
C VAL A 131 -2.21 20.96 -3.96
N LYS A 132 -0.93 20.81 -4.38
CA LYS A 132 -0.53 19.81 -5.37
C LYS A 132 -0.85 18.39 -4.90
N VAL A 133 -0.55 18.07 -3.65
CA VAL A 133 -0.87 16.76 -3.05
C VAL A 133 -2.39 16.51 -3.05
N CYS A 134 -3.18 17.48 -2.59
CA CYS A 134 -4.64 17.36 -2.61
C CYS A 134 -5.18 17.20 -4.05
N HIS A 135 -4.68 17.99 -4.98
CA HIS A 135 -5.09 17.88 -6.39
C HIS A 135 -4.75 16.50 -6.96
N LYS A 136 -3.56 15.99 -6.71
CA LYS A 136 -3.14 14.66 -7.14
C LYS A 136 -4.02 13.55 -6.54
N MET A 137 -4.39 13.65 -5.25
CA MET A 137 -5.18 12.63 -4.56
C MET A 137 -6.67 12.63 -4.91
N PHE A 138 -7.23 13.80 -5.20
CA PHE A 138 -8.69 13.98 -5.35
C PHE A 138 -9.10 14.47 -6.74
N GLY A 139 -8.13 14.80 -7.61
CA GLY A 139 -8.37 15.30 -8.96
C GLY A 139 -8.61 14.21 -9.99
N GLU A 140 -8.75 14.66 -11.24
CA GLU A 140 -8.98 13.82 -12.41
C GLU A 140 -7.90 12.72 -12.54
N TYR A 141 -6.68 13.02 -12.14
CA TYR A 141 -5.57 12.09 -12.16
C TYR A 141 -5.85 10.82 -11.34
N ALA A 142 -6.12 10.96 -10.05
CA ALA A 142 -6.44 9.82 -9.21
C ALA A 142 -7.74 9.11 -9.62
N GLN A 143 -8.75 9.90 -10.04
CA GLN A 143 -10.02 9.33 -10.48
C GLN A 143 -9.86 8.48 -11.74
N HIS A 144 -9.05 8.92 -12.71
CA HIS A 144 -8.78 8.15 -13.92
C HIS A 144 -8.20 6.76 -13.61
N PHE A 145 -7.20 6.65 -12.74
CA PHE A 145 -6.61 5.37 -12.38
C PHE A 145 -7.61 4.46 -11.64
N LYS A 146 -8.41 5.04 -10.76
CA LYS A 146 -9.50 4.32 -10.06
C LYS A 146 -10.55 3.80 -11.03
N ASP A 147 -10.94 4.59 -12.02
CA ASP A 147 -11.92 4.21 -13.03
C ASP A 147 -11.39 3.09 -13.92
N VAL A 148 -10.13 3.20 -14.36
CA VAL A 148 -9.48 2.16 -15.17
C VAL A 148 -9.40 0.85 -14.39
N ALA A 149 -8.97 0.87 -13.13
CA ALA A 149 -8.93 -0.33 -12.30
C ALA A 149 -10.34 -0.89 -12.04
N SER A 150 -11.32 -0.01 -11.73
CA SER A 150 -12.70 -0.42 -11.46
C SER A 150 -13.37 -1.05 -12.67
N SER A 151 -13.03 -0.63 -13.89
CA SER A 151 -13.61 -1.17 -15.14
C SER A 151 -13.27 -2.64 -15.37
N CYS A 152 -12.16 -3.12 -14.84
CA CYS A 152 -11.73 -4.51 -14.98
C CYS A 152 -11.91 -5.32 -13.67
N TRP A 153 -12.42 -4.73 -12.61
CA TRP A 153 -12.65 -5.45 -11.35
C TRP A 153 -13.88 -6.35 -11.43
N ASP A 154 -13.69 -7.65 -11.21
CA ASP A 154 -14.78 -8.61 -11.07
C ASP A 154 -15.12 -8.84 -9.59
N LYS A 155 -16.33 -8.43 -9.19
CA LYS A 155 -16.81 -8.55 -7.80
C LYS A 155 -17.05 -10.01 -7.38
N THR A 156 -17.34 -10.89 -8.35
CA THR A 156 -17.68 -12.30 -8.09
C THR A 156 -16.42 -13.12 -7.83
N THR A 157 -15.45 -13.00 -8.74
CA THR A 157 -14.18 -13.73 -8.64
C THR A 157 -13.16 -12.99 -7.78
N LYS A 158 -13.44 -11.72 -7.42
CA LYS A 158 -12.55 -10.82 -6.69
C LYS A 158 -11.16 -10.74 -7.33
N THR A 159 -11.13 -10.67 -8.64
CA THR A 159 -9.93 -10.56 -9.47
C THR A 159 -10.09 -9.51 -10.55
N PHE A 160 -8.97 -9.08 -11.12
CA PHE A 160 -8.99 -8.20 -12.29
C PHE A 160 -9.11 -9.02 -13.56
N VAL A 161 -10.12 -8.71 -14.38
CA VAL A 161 -10.43 -9.39 -15.65
C VAL A 161 -10.70 -8.36 -16.74
N ASN A 162 -10.07 -8.49 -17.89
CA ASN A 162 -10.37 -7.64 -19.04
C ASN A 162 -11.63 -8.16 -19.76
N LYS A 163 -12.80 -7.82 -19.22
CA LYS A 163 -14.10 -8.21 -19.78
C LYS A 163 -14.25 -7.62 -21.18
N ASP A 164 -14.60 -8.49 -22.13
CA ASP A 164 -14.85 -8.11 -23.52
C ASP A 164 -13.67 -7.38 -24.20
N ASN A 165 -12.45 -7.55 -23.68
CA ASN A 165 -11.25 -6.85 -24.15
C ASN A 165 -11.42 -5.33 -24.25
N LYS A 166 -12.19 -4.72 -23.33
CA LYS A 166 -12.48 -3.29 -23.32
C LYS A 166 -11.26 -2.42 -23.09
N LEU A 167 -10.27 -2.93 -22.36
CA LEU A 167 -9.00 -2.23 -22.15
C LEU A 167 -7.95 -2.70 -23.15
N PRO A 168 -7.07 -1.79 -23.61
CA PRO A 168 -5.89 -2.15 -24.37
C PRO A 168 -5.08 -3.22 -23.62
N LYS A 169 -4.48 -4.15 -24.35
CA LYS A 169 -3.72 -5.26 -23.74
C LYS A 169 -2.60 -4.79 -22.82
N GLU A 170 -1.91 -3.71 -23.20
CA GLU A 170 -0.84 -3.11 -22.40
C GLU A 170 -1.37 -2.53 -21.10
N THR A 171 -2.48 -1.81 -21.13
CA THR A 171 -3.13 -1.22 -19.96
C THR A 171 -3.58 -2.32 -18.99
N PHE A 172 -4.21 -3.37 -19.50
CA PHE A 172 -4.63 -4.49 -18.65
C PHE A 172 -3.42 -5.26 -18.08
N ALA A 173 -2.37 -5.45 -18.87
CA ALA A 173 -1.14 -6.08 -18.39
C ALA A 173 -0.50 -5.28 -17.24
N ALA A 174 -0.52 -3.95 -17.33
CA ALA A 174 -0.02 -3.08 -16.26
C ALA A 174 -0.83 -3.22 -14.97
N ILE A 175 -2.16 -3.26 -15.06
CA ILE A 175 -3.05 -3.49 -13.89
C ILE A 175 -2.77 -4.86 -13.26
N SER A 176 -2.68 -5.90 -14.08
CA SER A 176 -2.40 -7.26 -13.63
C SER A 176 -1.03 -7.38 -12.96
N ALA A 177 -0.03 -6.68 -13.50
CA ALA A 177 1.31 -6.64 -12.92
C ALA A 177 1.31 -5.94 -11.55
N ALA A 178 0.62 -4.80 -11.42
CA ALA A 178 0.47 -4.10 -10.15
C ALA A 178 -0.23 -4.98 -9.10
N ALA A 179 -1.35 -5.62 -9.46
CA ALA A 179 -2.09 -6.52 -8.58
C ALA A 179 -1.25 -7.73 -8.15
N LYS A 180 -0.46 -8.31 -9.07
CA LYS A 180 0.45 -9.42 -8.75
C LYS A 180 1.58 -8.98 -7.80
N SER A 181 2.14 -7.80 -8.01
CA SER A 181 3.18 -7.23 -7.14
C SER A 181 2.66 -7.08 -5.71
N GLU A 182 1.48 -6.49 -5.53
CA GLU A 182 0.87 -6.31 -4.22
C GLU A 182 0.50 -7.65 -3.55
N ARG A 183 0.04 -8.63 -4.33
CA ARG A 183 -0.22 -9.97 -3.81
C ARG A 183 1.06 -10.63 -3.28
N ILE A 184 2.20 -10.42 -3.93
CA ILE A 184 3.50 -10.89 -3.43
C ILE A 184 3.85 -10.20 -2.12
N ILE A 185 3.75 -8.87 -2.06
CA ILE A 185 4.05 -8.07 -0.87
C ILE A 185 3.17 -8.51 0.31
N GLU A 186 1.88 -8.68 0.08
CA GLU A 186 0.94 -9.16 1.09
C GLU A 186 1.31 -10.56 1.58
N SER A 187 1.61 -11.47 0.66
CA SER A 187 2.00 -12.84 1.00
C SER A 187 3.26 -12.89 1.85
N VAL A 188 4.24 -12.05 1.55
CA VAL A 188 5.47 -11.92 2.34
C VAL A 188 5.15 -11.35 3.73
N LYS A 189 4.36 -10.29 3.83
CA LYS A 189 3.96 -9.70 5.13
C LYS A 189 3.26 -10.71 6.02
N TRP A 190 2.28 -11.44 5.50
CA TRP A 190 1.55 -12.45 6.24
C TRP A 190 2.41 -13.68 6.56
N GLY A 191 3.26 -14.12 5.63
CA GLY A 191 4.22 -15.19 5.86
C GLY A 191 5.19 -14.85 6.98
N THR A 192 5.74 -13.65 6.98
CA THR A 192 6.66 -13.15 8.03
C THR A 192 5.94 -13.03 9.38
N GLY A 193 4.73 -12.45 9.41
CA GLY A 193 3.95 -12.35 10.63
C GLY A 193 3.62 -13.72 11.24
N THR A 194 3.25 -14.70 10.41
CA THR A 194 2.99 -16.07 10.85
C THR A 194 4.25 -16.76 11.34
N ALA A 195 5.40 -16.54 10.69
CA ALA A 195 6.68 -17.07 11.14
C ALA A 195 7.05 -16.54 12.54
N MET A 196 6.87 -15.24 12.78
CA MET A 196 7.13 -14.64 14.09
C MET A 196 6.21 -15.21 15.19
N LEU A 197 4.92 -15.34 14.92
CA LEU A 197 3.97 -15.93 15.86
C LEU A 197 4.27 -17.41 16.12
N GLY A 198 4.57 -18.18 15.08
CA GLY A 198 4.96 -19.59 15.21
C GLY A 198 6.21 -19.77 16.06
N GLY A 199 7.20 -18.89 15.90
CA GLY A 199 8.42 -18.87 16.71
C GLY A 199 8.15 -18.57 18.19
N ALA A 200 7.30 -17.58 18.45
CA ALA A 200 6.92 -17.24 19.82
C ALA A 200 6.19 -18.40 20.51
N VAL A 201 5.21 -19.03 19.83
CA VAL A 201 4.47 -20.19 20.38
C VAL A 201 5.40 -21.38 20.62
N ALA A 202 6.27 -21.72 19.66
CA ALA A 202 7.24 -22.80 19.81
C ALA A 202 8.23 -22.53 20.97
N GLY A 203 8.67 -21.29 21.14
CA GLY A 203 9.52 -20.88 22.26
C GLY A 203 8.84 -21.06 23.61
N ILE A 204 7.57 -20.62 23.73
CA ILE A 204 6.78 -20.81 24.96
C ILE A 204 6.61 -22.31 25.27
N MET A 205 6.25 -23.11 24.27
CA MET A 205 6.08 -24.55 24.44
C MET A 205 7.37 -25.24 24.92
N LEU A 206 8.51 -24.89 24.32
CA LEU A 206 9.80 -25.44 24.76
C LEU A 206 10.16 -25.02 26.19
N CYS A 207 9.89 -23.77 26.57
CA CYS A 207 10.07 -23.31 27.95
C CYS A 207 9.20 -24.10 28.93
N LEU A 208 7.95 -24.40 28.58
CA LEU A 208 7.04 -25.19 29.39
C LEU A 208 7.52 -26.63 29.51
N VAL A 209 7.88 -27.30 28.42
CA VAL A 209 8.40 -28.67 28.41
C VAL A 209 9.65 -28.78 29.28
N ASN A 210 10.63 -27.87 29.11
CA ASN A 210 11.83 -27.89 29.94
C ASN A 210 11.51 -27.71 31.44
N LYS A 211 10.58 -26.81 31.78
CA LYS A 211 10.18 -26.56 33.17
C LYS A 211 9.48 -27.76 33.81
N PHE A 212 8.75 -28.58 33.05
CA PHE A 212 8.12 -29.80 33.56
C PHE A 212 9.08 -30.97 33.59
N SER A 213 10.06 -31.05 32.66
CA SER A 213 11.08 -32.10 32.64
C SER A 213 12.08 -32.00 33.81
N ASP A 214 12.35 -30.77 34.29
CA ASP A 214 13.24 -30.55 35.44
C ASP A 214 12.59 -30.93 36.82
N LYS A 215 11.30 -31.33 36.81
CA LYS A 215 10.57 -31.70 38.03
C LYS A 215 10.32 -33.22 38.18
N THR A 216 10.75 -34.00 37.20
CA THR A 216 10.72 -35.48 37.23
C THR A 216 12.13 -36.01 37.39
#